data_4e4a1ec50e1af2f3463a24d6744b1aa2
#
_entry.id   4e4a1ec50e1af2f3463a24d6744b1aa2
#
_cell.length_a   1.000
_cell.length_b   1.000
_cell.length_c   1.000
_cell.angle_alpha   90.00
_cell.angle_beta   90.00
_cell.angle_gamma   90.00
#
_symmetry.space_group_name_H-M   'P 1'
#
loop_
_entity.id
_entity.type
_entity.pdbx_description
1 polymer ?
#
loop_
_entity_poly.entity_id
_entity_poly.type
_entity_poly.pdbx_seq_one_letter_code
_entity_poly.pdbx_strand_id
1 'polypeptide(L)'
;VEVVREDDDLDHGGPLYNGYTQSKWVAEKLVETAISRGLPGYVYRPALITGDSRTGAWNKDDFTCKMIKTWVGLGTAPKMSTEMNMVPVDYVSRAIVRLSLREGSLGERFHLANPRPVSANDLVAWIEAFGFPLKRVPYDEWRADLLNPTKGLRHDGLYSLAPLLSMSAAADGPALVGKVPEFDCRNTKEALSGTGISCPLVDEELMENYLVYLVRSGLLNSPTGG
;
A
#
# COMPACT_ATOMS: atom_id res chain seq x y z
N VAL A 1 4.99 -5.42 -19.37
CA VAL A 1 5.08 -5.03 -17.96
C VAL A 1 6.27 -4.11 -17.85
N GLU A 2 6.05 -2.90 -17.33
CA GLU A 2 7.14 -1.97 -17.03
C GLU A 2 7.83 -2.44 -15.75
N VAL A 3 9.15 -2.57 -15.80
CA VAL A 3 9.98 -2.92 -14.63
C VAL A 3 10.64 -1.67 -14.14
N VAL A 4 10.38 -1.30 -12.89
CA VAL A 4 11.03 -0.16 -12.21
C VAL A 4 12.20 -0.68 -11.38
N ARG A 5 13.40 -0.18 -11.66
CA ARG A 5 14.63 -0.59 -10.98
C ARG A 5 14.96 0.35 -9.83
N GLU A 6 15.72 -0.16 -8.87
CA GLU A 6 16.19 0.63 -7.71
C GLU A 6 17.05 1.82 -8.13
N ASP A 7 17.78 1.70 -9.23
CA ASP A 7 18.67 2.73 -9.75
C ASP A 7 18.04 3.63 -10.84
N ASP A 8 16.78 3.39 -11.19
CA ASP A 8 16.09 4.23 -12.17
C ASP A 8 15.93 5.67 -11.64
N ASP A 9 16.11 6.64 -12.54
CA ASP A 9 15.90 8.05 -12.23
C ASP A 9 14.42 8.33 -12.00
N LEU A 10 14.11 9.07 -10.95
CA LEU A 10 12.75 9.48 -10.61
C LEU A 10 12.04 10.25 -11.73
N ASP A 11 12.80 10.90 -12.61
CA ASP A 11 12.24 11.70 -13.70
C ASP A 11 11.61 10.82 -14.80
N HIS A 12 11.89 9.52 -14.82
CA HIS A 12 11.23 8.56 -15.71
C HIS A 12 9.79 8.23 -15.29
N GLY A 13 9.38 8.58 -14.07
CA GLY A 13 8.04 8.28 -13.53
C GLY A 13 6.88 9.07 -14.15
N GLY A 14 7.15 9.97 -15.10
CA GLY A 14 6.14 10.80 -15.72
C GLY A 14 5.55 11.88 -14.80
N PRO A 15 4.44 12.52 -15.20
CA PRO A 15 3.87 13.65 -14.47
C PRO A 15 3.25 13.23 -13.13
N LEU A 16 3.51 14.02 -12.08
CA LEU A 16 2.99 13.81 -10.73
C LEU A 16 1.74 14.67 -10.49
N TYR A 17 0.60 14.03 -10.33
CA TYR A 17 -0.71 14.70 -10.28
C TYR A 17 -1.21 15.09 -8.89
N ASN A 18 -0.54 14.68 -7.81
CA ASN A 18 -0.97 14.99 -6.45
C ASN A 18 0.17 15.49 -5.56
N GLY A 19 -0.19 16.33 -4.56
CA GLY A 19 0.78 16.94 -3.66
C GLY A 19 1.57 15.92 -2.83
N TYR A 20 1.00 14.75 -2.52
CA TYR A 20 1.71 13.70 -1.79
C TYR A 20 2.88 13.16 -2.64
N THR A 21 2.62 12.71 -3.88
CA THR A 21 3.67 12.18 -4.76
C THR A 21 4.68 13.25 -5.11
N GLN A 22 4.24 14.50 -5.36
CA GLN A 22 5.14 15.64 -5.61
C GLN A 22 6.07 15.90 -4.41
N SER A 23 5.53 15.90 -3.19
CA SER A 23 6.34 16.12 -1.98
C SER A 23 7.36 15.00 -1.75
N LYS A 24 6.99 13.74 -2.03
CA LYS A 24 7.90 12.60 -1.93
C LYS A 24 9.01 12.66 -2.97
N TRP A 25 8.67 13.02 -4.21
CA TRP A 25 9.65 13.23 -5.28
C TRP A 25 10.66 14.33 -4.93
N VAL A 26 10.18 15.49 -4.47
CA VAL A 26 11.06 16.60 -4.05
C VAL A 26 11.95 16.17 -2.89
N ALA A 27 11.40 15.50 -1.87
CA ALA A 27 12.17 15.02 -0.73
C ALA A 27 13.30 14.07 -1.17
N GLU A 28 13.03 13.14 -2.07
CA GLU A 28 14.02 12.19 -2.55
C GLU A 28 15.11 12.90 -3.38
N LYS A 29 14.75 13.82 -4.28
CA LYS A 29 15.72 14.64 -5.04
C LYS A 29 16.62 15.48 -4.13
N LEU A 30 16.11 16.02 -3.03
CA LEU A 30 16.91 16.72 -2.03
C LEU A 30 17.90 15.79 -1.33
N VAL A 31 17.47 14.59 -0.95
CA VAL A 31 18.33 13.57 -0.34
C VAL A 31 19.40 13.12 -1.32
N GLU A 32 19.06 12.83 -2.58
CA GLU A 32 20.02 12.46 -3.62
C GLU A 32 21.07 13.55 -3.84
N THR A 33 20.63 14.82 -3.88
CA THR A 33 21.54 15.96 -3.96
C THR A 33 22.48 16.04 -2.77
N ALA A 34 22.00 15.77 -1.57
CA ALA A 34 22.85 15.75 -0.37
C ALA A 34 23.86 14.59 -0.39
N ILE A 35 23.41 13.40 -0.83
CA ILE A 35 24.29 12.22 -0.98
C ILE A 35 25.39 12.51 -2.03
N SER A 36 25.07 13.14 -3.17
CA SER A 36 26.05 13.50 -4.19
C SER A 36 27.11 14.52 -3.69
N ARG A 37 26.79 15.25 -2.64
CA ARG A 37 27.71 16.18 -1.95
C ARG A 37 28.46 15.55 -0.76
N GLY A 38 28.37 14.23 -0.59
CA GLY A 38 29.10 13.48 0.42
C GLY A 38 28.34 13.20 1.72
N LEU A 39 27.02 13.50 1.80
CA LEU A 39 26.23 13.06 2.94
C LEU A 39 26.12 11.53 2.92
N PRO A 40 26.50 10.81 3.99
CA PRO A 40 26.23 9.38 4.06
C PRO A 40 24.71 9.14 4.24
N GLY A 41 24.10 8.42 3.30
CA GLY A 41 22.66 8.18 3.36
C GLY A 41 22.21 7.04 2.44
N TYR A 42 20.99 6.59 2.68
CA TYR A 42 20.30 5.57 1.90
C TYR A 42 18.90 6.05 1.53
N VAL A 43 18.36 5.52 0.45
CA VAL A 43 16.96 5.75 0.06
C VAL A 43 16.19 4.43 0.16
N TYR A 44 15.12 4.42 0.94
CA TYR A 44 14.21 3.28 1.05
C TYR A 44 12.88 3.63 0.41
N ARG A 45 12.44 2.80 -0.54
CA ARG A 45 11.19 2.94 -1.26
C ARG A 45 10.26 1.76 -0.92
N PRO A 46 9.58 1.80 0.23
CA PRO A 46 8.63 0.74 0.56
C PRO A 46 7.38 0.85 -0.31
N ALA A 47 6.82 -0.30 -0.67
CA ALA A 47 5.51 -0.40 -1.28
C ALA A 47 4.40 -0.07 -0.26
N LEU A 48 3.16 -0.51 -0.44
CA LEU A 48 2.07 -0.27 0.51
C LEU A 48 2.37 -0.95 1.85
N ILE A 49 2.78 -0.17 2.86
CA ILE A 49 3.06 -0.70 4.19
C ILE A 49 1.75 -1.09 4.86
N THR A 50 1.66 -2.34 5.30
CA THR A 50 0.51 -2.89 6.02
C THR A 50 0.81 -3.10 7.50
N GLY A 51 -0.05 -3.84 8.21
CA GLY A 51 0.13 -4.16 9.61
C GLY A 51 1.35 -5.05 9.91
N ASP A 52 1.63 -5.24 11.19
CA ASP A 52 2.61 -6.21 11.68
C ASP A 52 2.14 -7.63 11.37
N SER A 53 3.00 -8.43 10.78
CA SER A 53 2.63 -9.77 10.28
C SER A 53 2.23 -10.75 11.38
N ARG A 54 2.64 -10.52 12.63
CA ARG A 54 2.39 -11.43 13.76
C ARG A 54 1.20 -10.99 14.62
N THR A 55 1.03 -9.68 14.79
CA THR A 55 0.03 -9.12 15.72
C THR A 55 -1.18 -8.51 15.01
N GLY A 56 -1.07 -8.30 13.70
CA GLY A 56 -2.05 -7.59 12.90
C GLY A 56 -2.10 -6.08 13.16
N ALA A 57 -1.29 -5.56 14.09
CA ALA A 57 -1.31 -4.14 14.47
C ALA A 57 -1.05 -3.24 13.27
N TRP A 58 -2.00 -2.37 12.94
CA TRP A 58 -1.99 -1.56 11.73
C TRP A 58 -2.36 -0.10 12.03
N ASN A 59 -1.73 0.82 11.34
CA ASN A 59 -2.10 2.23 11.43
C ASN A 59 -3.51 2.45 10.85
N LYS A 60 -4.46 2.82 11.70
CA LYS A 60 -5.86 3.00 11.32
C LYS A 60 -6.08 4.17 10.35
N ASP A 61 -5.14 5.10 10.30
CA ASP A 61 -5.18 6.24 9.39
C ASP A 61 -4.60 5.95 8.01
N ASP A 62 -4.04 4.73 7.82
CA ASP A 62 -3.52 4.27 6.55
C ASP A 62 -4.60 4.18 5.48
N PHE A 63 -4.19 4.42 4.23
CA PHE A 63 -5.08 4.37 3.07
C PHE A 63 -5.80 3.04 2.92
N THR A 64 -5.07 1.92 3.08
CA THR A 64 -5.64 0.58 2.88
C THR A 64 -6.63 0.23 3.99
N CYS A 65 -6.35 0.61 5.24
CA CYS A 65 -7.31 0.47 6.34
C CYS A 65 -8.60 1.24 6.07
N LYS A 66 -8.48 2.49 5.62
CA LYS A 66 -9.63 3.33 5.27
C LYS A 66 -10.42 2.75 4.10
N MET A 67 -9.72 2.19 3.11
CA MET A 67 -10.36 1.53 1.97
C MET A 67 -11.15 0.29 2.41
N ILE A 68 -10.58 -0.59 3.22
CA ILE A 68 -11.27 -1.76 3.79
C ILE A 68 -12.48 -1.32 4.61
N LYS A 69 -12.31 -0.34 5.49
CA LYS A 69 -13.43 0.22 6.28
C LYS A 69 -14.56 0.74 5.39
N THR A 70 -14.21 1.39 4.28
CA THR A 70 -15.18 1.91 3.32
C THR A 70 -15.95 0.78 2.65
N TRP A 71 -15.27 -0.26 2.18
CA TRP A 71 -15.93 -1.40 1.54
C TRP A 71 -16.88 -2.10 2.50
N VAL A 72 -16.42 -2.37 3.71
CA VAL A 72 -17.24 -2.99 4.76
C VAL A 72 -18.43 -2.09 5.15
N GLY A 73 -18.20 -0.79 5.31
CA GLY A 73 -19.24 0.17 5.69
C GLY A 73 -20.32 0.38 4.62
N LEU A 74 -19.94 0.32 3.34
CA LEU A 74 -20.87 0.37 2.21
C LEU A 74 -21.53 -0.99 1.90
N GLY A 75 -20.94 -2.09 2.34
CA GLY A 75 -21.31 -3.44 1.91
C GLY A 75 -21.03 -3.67 0.42
N THR A 76 -20.17 -2.85 -0.18
CA THR A 76 -19.81 -2.94 -1.60
C THR A 76 -18.32 -2.72 -1.81
N ALA A 77 -17.75 -3.46 -2.77
CA ALA A 77 -16.38 -3.26 -3.25
C ALA A 77 -16.38 -3.04 -4.77
N PRO A 78 -15.51 -2.19 -5.31
CA PRO A 78 -15.42 -2.00 -6.75
C PRO A 78 -14.81 -3.23 -7.42
N LYS A 79 -15.29 -3.56 -8.62
CA LYS A 79 -14.62 -4.52 -9.50
C LYS A 79 -13.32 -3.90 -10.00
N MET A 80 -12.20 -4.49 -9.65
CA MET A 80 -10.86 -4.01 -9.99
C MET A 80 -10.03 -5.16 -10.56
N SER A 81 -9.20 -4.86 -11.55
CA SER A 81 -8.21 -5.80 -12.11
C SER A 81 -6.78 -5.42 -11.72
N THR A 82 -6.62 -4.64 -10.64
CA THR A 82 -5.32 -4.16 -10.17
C THR A 82 -4.72 -5.10 -9.14
N GLU A 83 -3.42 -5.06 -9.06
CA GLU A 83 -2.63 -5.68 -7.99
C GLU A 83 -2.20 -4.63 -6.97
N MET A 84 -2.04 -5.06 -5.73
CA MET A 84 -1.58 -4.23 -4.61
C MET A 84 -0.28 -4.82 -4.07
N ASN A 85 0.80 -4.10 -4.18
CA ASN A 85 2.06 -4.54 -3.59
C ASN A 85 2.08 -4.19 -2.11
N MET A 86 1.70 -5.12 -1.26
CA MET A 86 1.53 -4.98 0.18
C MET A 86 2.72 -5.56 0.93
N VAL A 87 3.29 -4.80 1.87
CA VAL A 87 4.46 -5.20 2.67
C VAL A 87 4.21 -5.00 4.17
N PRO A 88 4.39 -6.03 5.00
CA PRO A 88 4.22 -5.90 6.45
C PRO A 88 5.23 -4.93 7.09
N VAL A 89 4.76 -4.12 8.03
CA VAL A 89 5.58 -3.08 8.69
C VAL A 89 6.78 -3.65 9.46
N ASP A 90 6.65 -4.84 10.04
CA ASP A 90 7.74 -5.52 10.74
C ASP A 90 8.85 -6.01 9.79
N TYR A 91 8.50 -6.41 8.56
CA TYR A 91 9.50 -6.65 7.51
C TYR A 91 10.21 -5.36 7.14
N VAL A 92 9.45 -4.30 6.83
CA VAL A 92 10.02 -3.00 6.41
C VAL A 92 10.97 -2.46 7.47
N SER A 93 10.57 -2.46 8.75
CA SER A 93 11.40 -1.94 9.83
C SER A 93 12.67 -2.76 10.04
N ARG A 94 12.60 -4.11 10.02
CA ARG A 94 13.77 -4.98 10.14
C ARG A 94 14.72 -4.80 8.94
N ALA A 95 14.18 -4.68 7.74
CA ALA A 95 14.97 -4.46 6.53
C ALA A 95 15.71 -3.12 6.61
N ILE A 96 15.02 -2.02 6.93
CA ILE A 96 15.63 -0.69 7.08
C ILE A 96 16.76 -0.72 8.11
N VAL A 97 16.51 -1.24 9.30
CA VAL A 97 17.55 -1.32 10.36
C VAL A 97 18.77 -2.11 9.86
N ARG A 98 18.55 -3.27 9.24
CA ARG A 98 19.65 -4.10 8.75
C ARG A 98 20.46 -3.44 7.64
N LEU A 99 19.76 -2.82 6.68
CA LEU A 99 20.38 -2.13 5.55
C LEU A 99 21.14 -0.88 6.00
N SER A 100 20.60 -0.12 6.96
CA SER A 100 21.25 1.09 7.51
C SER A 100 22.53 0.80 8.30
N LEU A 101 22.70 -0.41 8.82
CA LEU A 101 23.89 -0.84 9.56
C LEU A 101 24.93 -1.55 8.69
N ARG A 102 24.67 -1.66 7.39
CA ARG A 102 25.60 -2.31 6.43
C ARG A 102 26.73 -1.35 6.07
N GLU A 103 27.95 -1.82 6.16
CA GLU A 103 29.14 -1.06 5.69
C GLU A 103 29.22 -1.10 4.14
N GLY A 104 29.67 0.00 3.56
CA GLY A 104 30.06 0.07 2.13
C GLY A 104 28.92 0.29 1.13
N SER A 105 27.67 0.49 1.58
CA SER A 105 26.51 0.68 0.69
C SER A 105 25.92 2.10 0.69
N LEU A 106 26.73 3.09 1.06
CA LEU A 106 26.28 4.49 1.06
C LEU A 106 25.86 4.96 -0.34
N GLY A 107 24.71 5.61 -0.41
CA GLY A 107 24.12 6.10 -1.65
C GLY A 107 23.24 5.08 -2.38
N GLU A 108 23.16 3.84 -1.89
CA GLU A 108 22.28 2.83 -2.50
C GLU A 108 20.79 3.14 -2.26
N ARG A 109 19.98 2.66 -3.19
CA ARG A 109 18.53 2.71 -3.14
C ARG A 109 17.97 1.31 -2.99
N PHE A 110 16.90 1.15 -2.20
CA PHE A 110 16.32 -0.14 -1.88
C PHE A 110 14.80 -0.12 -2.08
N HIS A 111 14.29 -1.00 -2.94
CA HIS A 111 12.88 -1.26 -3.05
C HIS A 111 12.46 -2.30 -2.01
N LEU A 112 11.66 -1.89 -1.04
CA LEU A 112 11.08 -2.81 -0.07
C LEU A 112 9.67 -3.22 -0.55
N ALA A 113 9.64 -4.08 -1.57
CA ALA A 113 8.42 -4.55 -2.20
C ALA A 113 8.22 -6.05 -1.99
N ASN A 114 6.95 -6.46 -2.02
CA ASN A 114 6.59 -7.88 -1.96
C ASN A 114 6.83 -8.52 -3.33
N PRO A 115 7.54 -9.65 -3.41
CA PRO A 115 7.75 -10.36 -4.66
C PRO A 115 6.45 -10.93 -5.27
N ARG A 116 5.37 -10.98 -4.50
CA ARG A 116 4.04 -11.43 -4.93
C ARG A 116 2.99 -10.39 -4.53
N PRO A 117 2.64 -9.47 -5.41
CA PRO A 117 1.53 -8.55 -5.20
C PRO A 117 0.22 -9.30 -4.98
N VAL A 118 -0.69 -8.70 -4.23
CA VAL A 118 -2.03 -9.23 -3.94
C VAL A 118 -3.00 -8.70 -4.98
N SER A 119 -3.79 -9.58 -5.57
CA SER A 119 -4.92 -9.17 -6.41
C SER A 119 -5.97 -8.46 -5.54
N ALA A 120 -6.49 -7.33 -6.00
CA ALA A 120 -7.60 -6.66 -5.33
C ALA A 120 -8.84 -7.57 -5.19
N ASN A 121 -9.02 -8.52 -6.12
CA ASN A 121 -10.10 -9.51 -6.03
C ASN A 121 -9.88 -10.52 -4.91
N ASP A 122 -8.61 -10.94 -4.67
CA ASP A 122 -8.28 -11.84 -3.56
C ASP A 122 -8.49 -11.12 -2.22
N LEU A 123 -8.06 -9.86 -2.14
CA LEU A 123 -8.30 -9.04 -0.95
C LEU A 123 -9.81 -8.95 -0.61
N VAL A 124 -10.66 -8.70 -1.61
CA VAL A 124 -12.12 -8.68 -1.41
C VAL A 124 -12.63 -10.07 -0.99
N ALA A 125 -12.14 -11.16 -1.62
CA ALA A 125 -12.54 -12.52 -1.28
C ALA A 125 -12.18 -12.89 0.17
N TRP A 126 -11.01 -12.50 0.66
CA TRP A 126 -10.59 -12.75 2.05
C TRP A 126 -11.43 -11.94 3.06
N ILE A 127 -11.83 -10.71 2.71
CA ILE A 127 -12.75 -9.91 3.54
C ILE A 127 -14.14 -10.58 3.59
N GLU A 128 -14.61 -11.12 2.45
CA GLU A 128 -15.88 -11.87 2.39
C GLU A 128 -15.79 -13.17 3.22
N ALA A 129 -14.70 -13.91 3.10
CA ALA A 129 -14.46 -15.15 3.86
C ALA A 129 -14.39 -14.92 5.38
N PHE A 130 -13.86 -13.76 5.80
CA PHE A 130 -13.84 -13.36 7.21
C PHE A 130 -15.23 -13.07 7.78
N GLY A 131 -16.26 -12.90 6.93
CA GLY A 131 -17.64 -12.69 7.34
C GLY A 131 -18.22 -11.31 7.08
N PHE A 132 -17.53 -10.47 6.29
CA PHE A 132 -18.08 -9.21 5.82
C PHE A 132 -18.65 -9.36 4.39
N PRO A 133 -20.00 -9.44 4.23
CA PRO A 133 -20.58 -9.60 2.91
C PRO A 133 -20.34 -8.35 2.05
N LEU A 134 -19.74 -8.54 0.87
CA LEU A 134 -19.43 -7.45 -0.07
C LEU A 134 -20.07 -7.72 -1.43
N LYS A 135 -20.91 -6.80 -1.91
CA LYS A 135 -21.38 -6.83 -3.29
C LYS A 135 -20.32 -6.20 -4.21
N ARG A 136 -19.86 -6.92 -5.22
CA ARG A 136 -18.92 -6.39 -6.23
C ARG A 136 -19.67 -5.61 -7.29
N VAL A 137 -19.43 -4.29 -7.38
CA VAL A 137 -20.09 -3.37 -8.31
C VAL A 137 -19.08 -2.72 -9.26
N PRO A 138 -19.53 -2.15 -10.41
CA PRO A 138 -18.66 -1.33 -11.26
C PRO A 138 -18.04 -0.18 -10.46
N TYR A 139 -16.81 0.23 -10.83
CA TYR A 139 -16.09 1.30 -10.13
C TYR A 139 -16.89 2.61 -10.05
N ASP A 140 -17.54 3.01 -11.14
CA ASP A 140 -18.31 4.27 -11.18
C ASP A 140 -19.53 4.22 -10.26
N GLU A 141 -20.19 3.07 -10.15
CA GLU A 141 -21.32 2.85 -9.22
C GLU A 141 -20.81 2.95 -7.77
N TRP A 142 -19.72 2.26 -7.44
CA TRP A 142 -19.10 2.31 -6.12
C TRP A 142 -18.65 3.74 -5.75
N ARG A 143 -18.06 4.45 -6.70
CA ARG A 143 -17.62 5.85 -6.50
C ARG A 143 -18.81 6.78 -6.26
N ALA A 144 -19.91 6.61 -7.02
CA ALA A 144 -21.13 7.39 -6.82
C ALA A 144 -21.73 7.13 -5.43
N ASP A 145 -21.73 5.89 -4.96
CA ASP A 145 -22.16 5.51 -3.61
C ASP A 145 -21.29 6.14 -2.53
N LEU A 146 -19.98 6.11 -2.69
CA LEU A 146 -19.03 6.75 -1.77
C LEU A 146 -19.25 8.26 -1.65
N LEU A 147 -19.55 8.93 -2.75
CA LEU A 147 -19.77 10.37 -2.78
C LEU A 147 -21.20 10.77 -2.37
N ASN A 148 -22.10 9.80 -2.19
CA ASN A 148 -23.49 10.05 -1.84
C ASN A 148 -23.62 10.51 -0.37
N PRO A 149 -24.05 11.77 -0.11
CA PRO A 149 -24.15 12.30 1.24
C PRO A 149 -25.22 11.60 2.11
N THR A 150 -26.17 10.88 1.49
CA THR A 150 -27.26 10.24 2.22
C THR A 150 -26.87 8.87 2.79
N LYS A 151 -25.75 8.27 2.35
CA LYS A 151 -25.29 6.96 2.84
C LYS A 151 -24.48 7.01 4.15
N GLY A 152 -24.52 8.13 4.87
CA GLY A 152 -24.05 8.24 6.27
C GLY A 152 -22.54 8.22 6.51
N LEU A 153 -21.75 8.05 5.46
CA LEU A 153 -20.28 7.89 5.57
C LEU A 153 -19.52 9.19 5.89
N ARG A 154 -20.20 10.34 5.94
CA ARG A 154 -19.57 11.66 6.22
C ARG A 154 -18.92 11.75 7.61
N HIS A 155 -19.41 10.97 8.59
CA HIS A 155 -18.93 11.07 9.98
C HIS A 155 -17.71 10.19 10.26
N ASP A 156 -17.38 9.25 9.40
CA ASP A 156 -16.36 8.22 9.67
C ASP A 156 -14.98 8.50 9.07
N GLY A 157 -14.72 9.73 8.60
CA GLY A 157 -13.42 10.06 7.96
C GLY A 157 -13.21 9.44 6.58
N LEU A 158 -14.17 8.64 6.08
CA LEU A 158 -14.08 7.95 4.78
C LEU A 158 -14.17 8.92 3.61
N TYR A 159 -14.80 10.07 3.82
CA TYR A 159 -14.82 11.16 2.84
C TYR A 159 -13.41 11.72 2.54
N SER A 160 -12.45 11.46 3.41
CA SER A 160 -11.04 11.83 3.19
C SER A 160 -10.38 11.05 2.03
N LEU A 161 -10.97 9.93 1.59
CA LEU A 161 -10.54 9.19 0.40
C LEU A 161 -11.08 9.78 -0.90
N ALA A 162 -12.17 10.55 -0.85
CA ALA A 162 -12.82 11.12 -2.02
C ALA A 162 -11.87 11.95 -2.91
N PRO A 163 -10.98 12.81 -2.38
CA PRO A 163 -10.00 13.51 -3.20
C PRO A 163 -9.00 12.58 -3.90
N LEU A 164 -8.52 11.53 -3.22
CA LEU A 164 -7.59 10.55 -3.80
C LEU A 164 -8.24 9.76 -4.94
N LEU A 165 -9.53 9.46 -4.80
CA LEU A 165 -10.31 8.73 -5.80
C LEU A 165 -10.78 9.63 -6.95
N SER A 166 -10.97 10.93 -6.72
CA SER A 166 -11.35 11.89 -7.75
C SER A 166 -10.17 12.31 -8.63
N MET A 167 -8.95 12.33 -8.10
CA MET A 167 -7.73 12.70 -8.84
C MET A 167 -7.34 11.66 -9.90
N SER A 168 -7.83 10.47 -9.76
CA SER A 168 -7.60 9.33 -10.65
C SER A 168 -8.39 9.39 -11.98
N ALA A 169 -9.32 10.32 -12.12
CA ALA A 169 -10.17 10.45 -13.30
C ALA A 169 -9.55 11.26 -14.45
N ALA A 170 -8.33 11.77 -14.29
CA ALA A 170 -7.84 12.85 -15.16
C ALA A 170 -7.07 12.42 -16.42
N ALA A 171 -6.58 11.19 -16.56
CA ALA A 171 -5.85 10.80 -17.78
C ALA A 171 -6.05 9.35 -18.25
N ASP A 172 -6.01 8.33 -17.38
CA ASP A 172 -6.05 6.92 -17.81
C ASP A 172 -6.89 6.01 -16.90
N GLY A 173 -7.87 6.55 -16.23
CA GLY A 173 -8.66 5.82 -15.22
C GLY A 173 -8.07 5.91 -13.81
N PRO A 174 -8.77 5.39 -12.79
CA PRO A 174 -8.35 5.50 -11.41
C PRO A 174 -7.02 4.76 -11.16
N ALA A 175 -6.12 5.33 -10.35
CA ALA A 175 -4.88 4.71 -9.91
C ALA A 175 -5.09 3.29 -9.32
N LEU A 176 -6.32 2.99 -8.91
CA LEU A 176 -6.78 1.67 -8.47
C LEU A 176 -7.13 0.72 -9.63
N VAL A 177 -7.06 1.13 -10.90
CA VAL A 177 -7.43 0.32 -12.07
C VAL A 177 -6.25 0.12 -13.03
N GLY A 178 -5.13 0.84 -12.83
CA GLY A 178 -3.94 0.74 -13.65
C GLY A 178 -3.09 -0.52 -13.37
N LYS A 179 -2.25 -0.89 -14.33
CA LYS A 179 -1.22 -1.91 -14.10
C LYS A 179 -0.17 -1.35 -13.12
N VAL A 180 0.06 -2.07 -12.05
CA VAL A 180 1.18 -1.79 -11.15
C VAL A 180 2.47 -2.27 -11.82
N PRO A 181 3.54 -1.45 -11.89
CA PRO A 181 4.81 -1.90 -12.42
C PRO A 181 5.41 -3.02 -11.56
N GLU A 182 6.22 -3.86 -12.16
CA GLU A 182 7.06 -4.79 -11.42
C GLU A 182 8.24 -4.03 -10.80
N PHE A 183 8.47 -4.22 -9.51
CA PHE A 183 9.61 -3.61 -8.82
C PHE A 183 10.79 -4.59 -8.79
N ASP A 184 11.88 -4.23 -9.45
CA ASP A 184 13.16 -4.92 -9.27
C ASP A 184 13.72 -4.58 -7.88
N CYS A 185 13.91 -5.60 -7.06
CA CYS A 185 14.44 -5.49 -5.71
C CYS A 185 15.81 -6.16 -5.58
N ARG A 186 16.66 -6.04 -6.59
CA ARG A 186 17.97 -6.74 -6.65
C ARG A 186 18.89 -6.29 -5.54
N ASN A 187 19.09 -4.96 -5.37
CA ASN A 187 19.93 -4.41 -4.31
C ASN A 187 19.45 -4.87 -2.94
N THR A 188 18.12 -4.81 -2.72
CA THR A 188 17.50 -5.27 -1.46
C THR A 188 17.73 -6.76 -1.21
N LYS A 189 17.53 -7.61 -2.22
CA LYS A 189 17.71 -9.08 -2.10
C LYS A 189 19.16 -9.44 -1.82
N GLU A 190 20.11 -8.82 -2.52
CA GLU A 190 21.53 -9.04 -2.33
C GLU A 190 21.97 -8.58 -0.93
N ALA A 191 21.57 -7.39 -0.53
CA ALA A 191 21.94 -6.81 0.75
C ALA A 191 21.33 -7.53 1.97
N LEU A 192 20.16 -8.16 1.82
CA LEU A 192 19.52 -8.96 2.86
C LEU A 192 19.89 -10.45 2.79
N SER A 193 20.67 -10.88 1.79
CA SER A 193 21.08 -12.29 1.66
C SER A 193 21.79 -12.77 2.93
N GLY A 194 21.43 -13.99 3.39
CA GLY A 194 22.00 -14.60 4.60
C GLY A 194 21.55 -13.98 5.93
N THR A 195 20.70 -12.95 5.94
CA THR A 195 20.25 -12.29 7.18
C THR A 195 19.02 -12.95 7.82
N GLY A 196 18.31 -13.81 7.10
CA GLY A 196 17.01 -14.36 7.52
C GLY A 196 15.85 -13.37 7.43
N ILE A 197 16.07 -12.16 6.86
CA ILE A 197 15.02 -11.15 6.65
C ILE A 197 14.46 -11.32 5.25
N SER A 198 13.19 -11.71 5.16
CA SER A 198 12.46 -11.83 3.89
C SER A 198 11.06 -11.23 4.05
N CYS A 199 10.50 -10.74 2.94
CA CYS A 199 9.12 -10.25 2.93
C CYS A 199 8.18 -11.45 3.04
N PRO A 200 7.32 -11.53 4.07
CA PRO A 200 6.31 -12.58 4.14
C PRO A 200 5.28 -12.42 3.02
N LEU A 201 4.68 -13.53 2.63
CA LEU A 201 3.54 -13.48 1.72
C LEU A 201 2.36 -12.81 2.42
N VAL A 202 1.63 -12.02 1.67
CA VAL A 202 0.31 -11.55 2.10
C VAL A 202 -0.70 -12.52 1.49
N ASP A 203 -1.24 -13.36 2.34
CA ASP A 203 -2.22 -14.40 2.02
C ASP A 203 -3.46 -14.27 2.90
N GLU A 204 -4.36 -15.23 2.81
CA GLU A 204 -5.61 -15.25 3.56
C GLU A 204 -5.36 -15.26 5.08
N GLU A 205 -4.39 -16.05 5.56
CA GLU A 205 -4.06 -16.17 6.99
C GLU A 205 -3.56 -14.83 7.55
N LEU A 206 -2.67 -14.15 6.83
CA LEU A 206 -2.17 -12.84 7.23
C LEU A 206 -3.28 -11.78 7.18
N MET A 207 -4.15 -11.83 6.18
CA MET A 207 -5.28 -10.93 6.09
C MET A 207 -6.29 -11.16 7.21
N GLU A 208 -6.55 -12.39 7.59
CA GLU A 208 -7.38 -12.72 8.76
C GLU A 208 -6.81 -12.07 10.02
N ASN A 209 -5.50 -12.17 10.24
CA ASN A 209 -4.79 -11.53 11.37
C ASN A 209 -5.03 -10.00 11.38
N TYR A 210 -4.95 -9.36 10.23
CA TYR A 210 -5.22 -7.94 10.09
C TYR A 210 -6.68 -7.60 10.40
N LEU A 211 -7.63 -8.34 9.85
CA LEU A 211 -9.06 -8.12 10.06
C LEU A 211 -9.45 -8.33 11.54
N VAL A 212 -8.89 -9.35 12.20
CA VAL A 212 -9.05 -9.56 13.66
C VAL A 212 -8.58 -8.34 14.44
N TYR A 213 -7.40 -7.78 14.09
CA TYR A 213 -6.92 -6.57 14.74
C TYR A 213 -7.84 -5.37 14.48
N LEU A 214 -8.30 -5.17 13.24
CA LEU A 214 -9.18 -4.05 12.89
C LEU A 214 -10.51 -4.12 13.64
N VAL A 215 -11.06 -5.31 13.84
CA VAL A 215 -12.26 -5.54 14.66
C VAL A 215 -11.97 -5.26 16.14
N ARG A 216 -10.94 -5.88 16.72
CA ARG A 216 -10.56 -5.69 18.13
C ARG A 216 -10.23 -4.24 18.47
N SER A 217 -9.67 -3.51 17.54
CA SER A 217 -9.31 -2.09 17.69
C SER A 217 -10.49 -1.14 17.50
N GLY A 218 -11.69 -1.65 17.16
CA GLY A 218 -12.90 -0.88 16.95
C GLY A 218 -12.92 -0.08 15.63
N LEU A 219 -12.02 -0.38 14.69
CA LEU A 219 -12.07 0.23 13.35
C LEU A 219 -13.18 -0.39 12.50
N LEU A 220 -13.37 -1.69 12.63
CA LEU A 220 -14.48 -2.45 12.02
C LEU A 220 -15.39 -2.97 13.13
N ASN A 221 -16.69 -3.02 12.86
CA ASN A 221 -17.62 -3.76 13.70
C ASN A 221 -17.39 -5.26 13.52
N SER A 222 -17.82 -6.09 14.50
CA SER A 222 -17.80 -7.53 14.30
C SER A 222 -18.69 -7.91 13.11
N PRO A 223 -18.32 -8.95 12.31
CA PRO A 223 -19.22 -9.48 11.29
C PRO A 223 -20.57 -9.86 11.89
N THR A 224 -21.66 -9.51 11.22
CA THR A 224 -23.01 -9.91 11.63
C THR A 224 -23.23 -11.36 11.22
N GLY A 225 -23.09 -12.31 12.13
CA GLY A 225 -23.42 -13.71 11.86
C GLY A 225 -22.43 -14.74 12.39
N GLY A 226 -21.90 -14.54 13.59
CA GLY A 226 -21.26 -15.57 14.41
C GLY A 226 -22.15 -15.91 15.58
#